data_b74971158998b103d8f9ce330679922f
#
_entry.id   b74971158998b103d8f9ce330679922f
#
_cell.length_a   1.000
_cell.length_b   1.000
_cell.length_c   1.000
_cell.angle_alpha   90.00
_cell.angle_beta   90.00
_cell.angle_gamma   90.00
#
_symmetry.space_group_name_H-M   'P 1'
#
loop_
_entity.id
_entity.type
_entity.pdbx_description
1 polymer ?
#
loop_
_entity_poly.entity_id
_entity_poly.type
_entity_poly.pdbx_seq_one_letter_code
_entity_poly.pdbx_strand_id
1 'polypeptide(L)'
;MIKCAHFLTAGATVLAGALAITSCNGPGSPGAQDTTTSGNVAVSVDETFAPILQAQIDTFAKLYPNAHVKMSFQPEEKVMLDLINDKVKLAVVSRELNAEEQADLAKQTIVPRTIRIGIDGLAIVLNRSNPDSLLTVAQLADIFTGKTGSWNQISGKKGLSSINVVFDANRSSTTRFVLDSVTHGAPLTSRVFAATSNPALLDYVATHPSAIGVVGVNWISDRDDPTAMTFANKVRVASITSRPNPKPNDYIQPYQAYLAEKTPEQLAQDPDLQNYPLRRNLYIISREARAGLGTGFASFVAGKNGQLIFQKSGLLPAQMQARIITTPKL
;
A
#
# COMPACT_ATOMS: atom_id res chain seq x y z
N MET A 1 26.69 -104.29 14.29
CA MET A 1 27.51 -103.28 13.60
C MET A 1 26.82 -101.95 13.75
N ILE A 2 27.44 -101.08 14.49
CA ILE A 2 26.89 -99.83 15.05
C ILE A 2 27.18 -98.71 14.07
N LYS A 3 26.23 -97.83 13.77
CA LYS A 3 26.48 -96.52 13.14
C LYS A 3 25.82 -95.43 13.94
N CYS A 4 26.65 -94.61 14.53
CA CYS A 4 26.29 -93.34 15.21
C CYS A 4 25.80 -92.28 14.20
N ALA A 5 24.73 -91.65 14.50
CA ALA A 5 24.27 -90.47 13.81
C ALA A 5 24.52 -89.18 14.64
N HIS A 6 25.23 -88.21 14.08
CA HIS A 6 25.52 -86.93 14.72
C HIS A 6 24.38 -85.95 14.34
N PHE A 7 23.78 -85.35 15.36
CA PHE A 7 22.90 -84.22 15.22
C PHE A 7 23.68 -82.92 15.18
N LEU A 8 23.57 -82.16 14.11
CA LEU A 8 24.03 -80.76 13.99
C LEU A 8 22.87 -79.85 14.28
N THR A 9 22.96 -79.07 15.35
CA THR A 9 22.05 -77.94 15.65
C THR A 9 22.57 -76.69 14.97
N ALA A 10 21.81 -76.15 14.04
CA ALA A 10 22.05 -74.84 13.42
C ALA A 10 21.39 -73.74 14.25
N GLY A 11 22.22 -72.90 14.86
CA GLY A 11 21.73 -71.64 15.51
C GLY A 11 21.44 -70.54 14.52
N ALA A 12 20.21 -70.10 14.51
CA ALA A 12 19.81 -68.93 13.74
C ALA A 12 19.99 -67.62 14.53
N THR A 13 20.99 -66.86 14.19
CA THR A 13 21.21 -65.50 14.75
C THR A 13 20.34 -64.49 14.02
N VAL A 14 19.33 -63.98 14.72
CA VAL A 14 18.47 -62.83 14.21
C VAL A 14 19.19 -61.52 14.50
N LEU A 15 19.68 -60.86 13.45
CA LEU A 15 20.29 -59.54 13.52
C LEU A 15 19.16 -58.50 13.41
N ALA A 16 18.70 -57.93 14.53
CA ALA A 16 17.75 -56.82 14.56
C ALA A 16 18.46 -55.50 14.20
N GLY A 17 18.32 -55.08 12.94
CA GLY A 17 18.79 -53.79 12.49
C GLY A 17 17.85 -52.68 12.99
N ALA A 18 18.28 -51.88 13.97
CA ALA A 18 17.61 -50.67 14.39
C ALA A 18 17.80 -49.56 13.31
N LEU A 19 16.80 -49.27 12.51
CA LEU A 19 16.76 -48.07 11.72
C LEU A 19 16.55 -46.86 12.65
N ALA A 20 17.61 -46.16 13.00
CA ALA A 20 17.53 -44.83 13.61
C ALA A 20 17.10 -43.81 12.54
N ILE A 21 15.84 -43.43 12.54
CA ILE A 21 15.34 -42.27 11.76
C ILE A 21 15.77 -41.03 12.54
N THR A 22 16.96 -40.50 12.24
CA THR A 22 17.39 -39.19 12.74
C THR A 22 16.67 -38.15 11.91
N SER A 23 15.48 -37.73 12.36
CA SER A 23 14.85 -36.46 11.90
C SER A 23 15.56 -35.28 12.58
N CYS A 24 16.69 -34.86 12.03
CA CYS A 24 17.33 -33.61 12.42
C CYS A 24 16.81 -32.49 11.54
N ASN A 25 15.71 -31.84 11.95
CA ASN A 25 15.40 -30.48 11.56
C ASN A 25 15.32 -29.63 12.83
N GLY A 26 16.49 -29.29 13.38
CA GLY A 26 16.62 -28.24 14.39
C GLY A 26 16.49 -26.83 13.75
N PRO A 27 16.02 -25.83 14.50
CA PRO A 27 16.06 -24.43 14.02
C PRO A 27 17.52 -24.02 13.81
N GLY A 28 17.91 -23.75 12.54
CA GLY A 28 19.27 -23.30 12.22
C GLY A 28 20.11 -24.21 11.34
N SER A 29 19.61 -25.36 10.85
CA SER A 29 20.34 -26.18 9.87
C SER A 29 20.50 -25.41 8.53
N PRO A 30 21.72 -25.43 7.90
CA PRO A 30 21.88 -24.89 6.55
C PRO A 30 21.00 -25.67 5.58
N GLY A 31 19.90 -25.07 5.13
CA GLY A 31 18.90 -25.70 4.27
C GLY A 31 17.49 -25.79 4.87
N ALA A 32 17.25 -25.31 6.09
CA ALA A 32 15.88 -25.15 6.62
C ALA A 32 15.11 -24.20 5.70
N GLN A 33 14.10 -24.74 5.01
CA GLN A 33 13.22 -23.94 4.17
C GLN A 33 12.43 -22.99 5.07
N ASP A 34 12.29 -21.72 4.66
CA ASP A 34 11.40 -20.76 5.31
C ASP A 34 9.96 -21.30 5.33
N THR A 35 9.26 -20.98 6.39
CA THR A 35 7.85 -21.30 6.59
C THR A 35 7.01 -20.01 6.51
N THR A 36 5.71 -20.13 6.64
CA THR A 36 4.83 -18.96 6.67
C THR A 36 5.01 -18.10 7.94
N THR A 37 5.74 -18.57 8.95
CA THR A 37 5.92 -17.89 10.24
C THR A 37 7.37 -17.80 10.71
N SER A 38 8.33 -18.27 9.90
CA SER A 38 9.76 -18.21 10.21
C SER A 38 10.61 -18.15 8.94
N GLY A 39 11.83 -17.61 9.04
CA GLY A 39 12.78 -17.47 7.95
C GLY A 39 13.04 -16.00 7.58
N ASN A 40 13.49 -15.77 6.34
CA ASN A 40 13.84 -14.44 5.85
C ASN A 40 13.16 -14.16 4.51
N VAL A 41 12.57 -12.97 4.37
CA VAL A 41 12.01 -12.52 3.10
C VAL A 41 12.32 -11.04 2.85
N ALA A 42 12.69 -10.70 1.61
CA ALA A 42 12.83 -9.32 1.15
C ALA A 42 11.54 -8.86 0.49
N VAL A 43 11.09 -7.66 0.86
CA VAL A 43 9.88 -7.00 0.36
C VAL A 43 10.23 -5.61 -0.10
N SER A 44 9.82 -5.24 -1.31
CA SER A 44 9.93 -3.88 -1.82
C SER A 44 8.57 -3.19 -1.73
N VAL A 45 8.53 -1.99 -1.19
CA VAL A 45 7.30 -1.26 -0.86
C VAL A 45 7.37 0.12 -1.48
N ASP A 46 6.30 0.54 -2.16
CA ASP A 46 6.15 1.92 -2.56
C ASP A 46 6.20 2.83 -1.31
N GLU A 47 7.13 3.77 -1.31
CA GLU A 47 7.40 4.70 -0.21
C GLU A 47 6.14 5.41 0.31
N THR A 48 5.16 5.64 -0.56
CA THR A 48 3.89 6.26 -0.18
C THR A 48 3.17 5.49 0.93
N PHE A 49 3.39 4.17 1.03
CA PHE A 49 2.75 3.30 2.02
C PHE A 49 3.65 2.94 3.21
N ALA A 50 4.77 3.67 3.38
CA ALA A 50 5.72 3.37 4.46
C ALA A 50 5.08 3.33 5.85
N PRO A 51 4.24 4.29 6.30
CA PRO A 51 3.66 4.25 7.65
C PRO A 51 2.82 3.00 7.90
N ILE A 52 1.90 2.69 6.98
CA ILE A 52 0.98 1.55 7.16
C ILE A 52 1.72 0.22 7.10
N LEU A 53 2.71 0.07 6.20
CA LEU A 53 3.47 -1.18 6.09
C LEU A 53 4.48 -1.35 7.24
N GLN A 54 5.00 -0.26 7.81
CA GLN A 54 5.81 -0.34 9.02
C GLN A 54 4.99 -0.87 10.20
N ALA A 55 3.76 -0.38 10.40
CA ALA A 55 2.85 -0.88 11.44
C ALA A 55 2.49 -2.38 11.24
N GLN A 56 2.35 -2.82 9.98
CA GLN A 56 2.10 -4.22 9.64
C GLN A 56 3.28 -5.12 10.04
N ILE A 57 4.52 -4.74 9.66
CA ILE A 57 5.71 -5.54 9.97
C ILE A 57 6.00 -5.57 11.47
N ASP A 58 5.85 -4.46 12.17
CA ASP A 58 6.08 -4.39 13.61
C ASP A 58 5.13 -5.32 14.37
N THR A 59 3.89 -5.41 13.93
CA THR A 59 2.90 -6.33 14.51
C THR A 59 3.21 -7.78 14.14
N PHE A 60 3.57 -8.05 12.89
CA PHE A 60 3.92 -9.39 12.42
C PHE A 60 5.14 -9.95 13.17
N ALA A 61 6.20 -9.13 13.32
CA ALA A 61 7.42 -9.53 14.02
C ALA A 61 7.17 -9.84 15.51
N LYS A 62 6.25 -9.11 16.17
CA LYS A 62 5.86 -9.41 17.55
C LYS A 62 5.12 -10.73 17.69
N LEU A 63 4.32 -11.10 16.69
CA LEU A 63 3.58 -12.38 16.69
C LEU A 63 4.45 -13.57 16.29
N TYR A 64 5.45 -13.32 15.42
CA TYR A 64 6.32 -14.35 14.86
C TYR A 64 7.79 -13.98 15.02
N PRO A 65 8.39 -14.19 16.19
CA PRO A 65 9.77 -13.73 16.50
C PRO A 65 10.86 -14.31 15.59
N ASN A 66 10.60 -15.46 14.95
CA ASN A 66 11.53 -16.10 14.01
C ASN A 66 11.31 -15.70 12.56
N ALA A 67 10.41 -14.74 12.31
CA ALA A 67 10.11 -14.20 10.98
C ALA A 67 10.85 -12.87 10.76
N HIS A 68 11.74 -12.83 9.77
CA HIS A 68 12.54 -11.66 9.44
C HIS A 68 12.13 -11.12 8.08
N VAL A 69 11.22 -10.17 8.07
CA VAL A 69 10.75 -9.46 6.87
C VAL A 69 11.58 -8.19 6.70
N LYS A 70 12.44 -8.15 5.69
CA LYS A 70 13.26 -6.98 5.36
C LYS A 70 12.54 -6.13 4.31
N MET A 71 12.03 -4.97 4.72
CA MET A 71 11.41 -4.01 3.79
C MET A 71 12.41 -3.00 3.25
N SER A 72 12.21 -2.61 1.98
CA SER A 72 12.84 -1.45 1.34
C SER A 72 11.76 -0.55 0.78
N PHE A 73 11.77 0.73 1.19
CA PHE A 73 10.83 1.76 0.71
C PHE A 73 11.47 2.55 -0.42
N GLN A 74 10.76 2.65 -1.55
CA GLN A 74 11.29 3.29 -2.76
C GLN A 74 10.16 3.62 -3.75
N PRO A 75 10.41 4.40 -4.82
CA PRO A 75 9.39 4.72 -5.82
C PRO A 75 8.82 3.47 -6.49
N GLU A 76 7.51 3.48 -6.82
CA GLU A 76 6.76 2.32 -7.33
C GLU A 76 7.43 1.66 -8.56
N GLU A 77 7.99 2.43 -9.49
CA GLU A 77 8.69 1.89 -10.64
C GLU A 77 9.86 0.97 -10.21
N LYS A 78 10.63 1.41 -9.21
CA LYS A 78 11.76 0.63 -8.69
C LYS A 78 11.29 -0.61 -7.93
N VAL A 79 10.16 -0.52 -7.22
CA VAL A 79 9.53 -1.68 -6.56
C VAL A 79 9.19 -2.76 -7.58
N MET A 80 8.59 -2.38 -8.71
CA MET A 80 8.24 -3.30 -9.78
C MET A 80 9.47 -3.93 -10.43
N LEU A 81 10.50 -3.14 -10.70
CA LEU A 81 11.77 -3.65 -11.23
C LEU A 81 12.45 -4.64 -10.28
N ASP A 82 12.38 -4.42 -8.97
CA ASP A 82 12.96 -5.33 -8.00
C ASP A 82 12.19 -6.67 -7.94
N LEU A 83 10.87 -6.64 -8.10
CA LEU A 83 10.05 -7.85 -8.20
C LEU A 83 10.37 -8.64 -9.47
N ILE A 84 10.39 -7.99 -10.63
CA ILE A 84 10.64 -8.64 -11.93
C ILE A 84 12.04 -9.25 -11.97
N ASN A 85 13.05 -8.53 -11.44
CA ASN A 85 14.44 -8.95 -11.43
C ASN A 85 14.81 -9.91 -10.27
N ASP A 86 13.85 -10.49 -9.58
CA ASP A 86 14.03 -11.44 -8.46
C ASP A 86 14.90 -10.91 -7.30
N LYS A 87 14.93 -9.61 -7.08
CA LYS A 87 15.60 -9.02 -5.92
C LYS A 87 14.77 -9.13 -4.65
N VAL A 88 13.45 -9.19 -4.81
CA VAL A 88 12.48 -9.35 -3.72
C VAL A 88 11.43 -10.40 -4.09
N LYS A 89 10.81 -11.01 -3.08
CA LYS A 89 9.73 -11.99 -3.28
C LYS A 89 8.35 -11.35 -3.29
N LEU A 90 8.22 -10.18 -2.66
CA LEU A 90 6.97 -9.43 -2.62
C LEU A 90 7.20 -7.98 -3.02
N ALA A 91 6.21 -7.43 -3.72
CA ALA A 91 6.07 -6.00 -4.00
C ALA A 91 4.77 -5.48 -3.38
N VAL A 92 4.81 -4.29 -2.77
CA VAL A 92 3.61 -3.58 -2.31
C VAL A 92 3.45 -2.30 -3.12
N VAL A 93 2.37 -2.23 -3.89
CA VAL A 93 2.15 -1.20 -4.93
C VAL A 93 0.68 -0.81 -5.04
N SER A 94 0.40 0.29 -5.74
CA SER A 94 -0.97 0.80 -5.92
C SER A 94 -1.64 0.38 -7.23
N ARG A 95 -1.08 -0.57 -7.95
CA ARG A 95 -1.61 -1.10 -9.21
C ARG A 95 -1.31 -2.58 -9.35
N GLU A 96 -1.99 -3.22 -10.27
CA GLU A 96 -1.67 -4.57 -10.71
C GLU A 96 -0.52 -4.55 -11.74
N LEU A 97 -0.01 -5.75 -12.07
CA LEU A 97 0.96 -5.94 -13.14
C LEU A 97 0.34 -5.58 -14.49
N ASN A 98 1.06 -4.82 -15.30
CA ASN A 98 0.68 -4.61 -16.69
C ASN A 98 1.01 -5.84 -17.55
N ALA A 99 0.59 -5.84 -18.84
CA ALA A 99 0.76 -6.98 -19.73
C ALA A 99 2.25 -7.33 -19.99
N GLU A 100 3.13 -6.33 -20.06
CA GLU A 100 4.57 -6.52 -20.27
C GLU A 100 5.23 -7.16 -19.04
N GLU A 101 4.93 -6.67 -17.86
CA GLU A 101 5.40 -7.21 -16.59
C GLU A 101 4.93 -8.65 -16.35
N GLN A 102 3.67 -8.95 -16.70
CA GLN A 102 3.14 -10.32 -16.66
C GLN A 102 3.88 -11.24 -17.64
N ALA A 103 4.15 -10.78 -18.86
CA ALA A 103 4.89 -11.53 -19.85
C ALA A 103 6.35 -11.79 -19.41
N ASP A 104 7.01 -10.83 -18.76
CA ASP A 104 8.37 -10.99 -18.27
C ASP A 104 8.45 -12.00 -17.11
N LEU A 105 7.48 -12.03 -16.21
CA LEU A 105 7.39 -13.07 -15.18
C LEU A 105 7.06 -14.45 -15.78
N ALA A 106 6.20 -14.51 -16.79
CA ALA A 106 5.86 -15.76 -17.49
C ALA A 106 7.07 -16.36 -18.20
N LYS A 107 7.95 -15.56 -18.84
CA LYS A 107 9.23 -16.02 -19.41
C LYS A 107 10.13 -16.68 -18.36
N GLN A 108 10.02 -16.27 -17.09
CA GLN A 108 10.74 -16.84 -15.95
C GLN A 108 9.99 -18.03 -15.32
N THR A 109 8.89 -18.50 -15.92
CA THR A 109 7.99 -19.55 -15.39
C THR A 109 7.38 -19.21 -14.03
N ILE A 110 7.22 -17.90 -13.72
CA ILE A 110 6.60 -17.39 -12.51
C ILE A 110 5.13 -17.07 -12.78
N VAL A 111 4.24 -17.60 -11.93
CA VAL A 111 2.82 -17.22 -11.88
C VAL A 111 2.64 -16.32 -10.65
N PRO A 112 2.58 -14.99 -10.82
CA PRO A 112 2.47 -14.08 -9.69
C PRO A 112 1.07 -14.17 -9.04
N ARG A 113 1.02 -13.97 -7.73
CA ARG A 113 -0.23 -13.85 -6.97
C ARG A 113 -0.41 -12.41 -6.56
N THR A 114 -1.51 -11.80 -6.98
CA THR A 114 -1.88 -10.44 -6.61
C THR A 114 -3.01 -10.48 -5.59
N ILE A 115 -2.83 -9.82 -4.46
CA ILE A 115 -3.80 -9.74 -3.37
C ILE A 115 -4.07 -8.26 -3.10
N ARG A 116 -5.32 -7.82 -3.25
CA ARG A 116 -5.73 -6.50 -2.80
C ARG A 116 -5.79 -6.49 -1.27
N ILE A 117 -5.04 -5.60 -0.62
CA ILE A 117 -4.90 -5.53 0.83
C ILE A 117 -5.61 -4.32 1.45
N GLY A 118 -5.93 -3.29 0.66
CA GLY A 118 -6.63 -2.11 1.15
C GLY A 118 -6.96 -1.12 0.05
N ILE A 119 -7.62 -0.03 0.44
CA ILE A 119 -7.89 1.13 -0.40
C ILE A 119 -7.36 2.36 0.32
N ASP A 120 -6.52 3.12 -0.38
CA ASP A 120 -5.93 4.38 0.03
C ASP A 120 -6.62 5.55 -0.71
N GLY A 121 -6.43 6.76 -0.21
CA GLY A 121 -6.78 7.99 -0.89
C GLY A 121 -5.57 8.90 -1.01
N LEU A 122 -5.49 9.66 -2.10
CA LEU A 122 -4.54 10.75 -2.21
C LEU A 122 -5.15 12.01 -1.59
N ALA A 123 -4.52 12.53 -0.56
CA ALA A 123 -4.88 13.80 0.05
C ALA A 123 -4.21 14.94 -0.71
N ILE A 124 -5.00 15.95 -1.05
CA ILE A 124 -4.50 17.24 -1.51
C ILE A 124 -4.26 18.11 -0.28
N VAL A 125 -3.01 18.47 -0.05
CA VAL A 125 -2.58 19.22 1.12
C VAL A 125 -2.17 20.65 0.73
N LEU A 126 -2.58 21.60 1.54
CA LEU A 126 -2.36 23.02 1.35
C LEU A 126 -1.74 23.62 2.62
N ASN A 127 -1.09 24.75 2.48
CA ASN A 127 -0.71 25.55 3.64
C ASN A 127 -1.97 25.96 4.42
N ARG A 128 -1.89 26.03 5.74
CA ARG A 128 -3.04 26.39 6.60
C ARG A 128 -3.58 27.80 6.35
N SER A 129 -2.75 28.71 5.85
CA SER A 129 -3.14 30.08 5.50
C SER A 129 -3.84 30.18 4.14
N ASN A 130 -3.78 29.12 3.30
CA ASN A 130 -4.45 29.12 2.01
C ASN A 130 -5.98 29.00 2.22
N PRO A 131 -6.78 29.98 1.73
CA PRO A 131 -8.25 29.96 1.88
C PRO A 131 -8.96 28.99 0.93
N ASP A 132 -8.29 28.54 -0.14
CA ASP A 132 -8.89 27.81 -1.26
C ASP A 132 -8.81 26.29 -1.03
N SER A 133 -9.63 25.79 -0.10
CA SER A 133 -9.62 24.38 0.32
C SER A 133 -10.73 23.52 -0.31
N LEU A 134 -11.52 24.07 -1.22
CA LEU A 134 -12.57 23.36 -1.96
C LEU A 134 -12.18 23.32 -3.44
N LEU A 135 -11.80 22.15 -3.96
CA LEU A 135 -11.29 22.01 -5.31
C LEU A 135 -12.03 20.90 -6.06
N THR A 136 -12.30 21.15 -7.36
CA THR A 136 -12.79 20.08 -8.25
C THR A 136 -11.63 19.30 -8.84
N VAL A 137 -11.88 18.06 -9.28
CA VAL A 137 -10.88 17.27 -10.03
C VAL A 137 -10.46 18.00 -11.30
N ALA A 138 -11.37 18.70 -11.97
CA ALA A 138 -11.06 19.53 -13.16
C ALA A 138 -10.08 20.66 -12.81
N GLN A 139 -10.29 21.37 -11.69
CA GLN A 139 -9.34 22.41 -11.24
C GLN A 139 -7.98 21.82 -10.89
N LEU A 140 -7.94 20.63 -10.27
CA LEU A 140 -6.68 19.92 -10.01
C LEU A 140 -5.96 19.58 -11.33
N ALA A 141 -6.67 19.08 -12.34
CA ALA A 141 -6.10 18.82 -13.65
C ALA A 141 -5.50 20.09 -14.29
N ASP A 142 -6.21 21.21 -14.22
CA ASP A 142 -5.74 22.50 -14.75
C ASP A 142 -4.53 23.05 -13.97
N ILE A 143 -4.48 22.84 -12.64
CA ILE A 143 -3.31 23.19 -11.81
C ILE A 143 -2.11 22.31 -12.21
N PHE A 144 -2.29 20.99 -12.26
CA PHE A 144 -1.20 20.05 -12.51
C PHE A 144 -0.64 20.14 -13.92
N THR A 145 -1.45 20.52 -14.91
CA THR A 145 -1.02 20.76 -16.29
C THR A 145 -0.51 22.20 -16.52
N GLY A 146 -0.71 23.11 -15.54
CA GLY A 146 -0.24 24.50 -15.61
C GLY A 146 -1.18 25.45 -16.35
N LYS A 147 -2.37 25.01 -16.75
CA LYS A 147 -3.42 25.89 -17.30
C LYS A 147 -3.87 26.92 -16.26
N THR A 148 -3.94 26.49 -14.99
CA THR A 148 -4.16 27.36 -13.82
C THR A 148 -2.86 27.49 -13.07
N GLY A 149 -2.21 28.64 -13.18
CA GLY A 149 -0.89 28.88 -12.58
C GLY A 149 -0.94 29.76 -11.31
N SER A 150 -2.10 30.22 -10.91
CA SER A 150 -2.26 31.16 -9.78
C SER A 150 -3.54 30.88 -9.00
N TRP A 151 -3.49 30.98 -7.68
CA TRP A 151 -4.65 30.85 -6.79
C TRP A 151 -5.73 31.90 -7.09
N ASN A 152 -5.35 33.09 -7.56
CA ASN A 152 -6.30 34.13 -7.96
C ASN A 152 -7.25 33.70 -9.08
N GLN A 153 -6.84 32.76 -9.93
CA GLN A 153 -7.68 32.21 -10.99
C GLN A 153 -8.76 31.22 -10.47
N ILE A 154 -8.59 30.70 -9.26
CA ILE A 154 -9.50 29.75 -8.62
C ILE A 154 -10.59 30.51 -7.84
N SER A 155 -10.21 31.36 -6.92
CA SER A 155 -11.13 32.02 -5.99
C SER A 155 -11.42 33.50 -6.31
N GLY A 156 -10.67 34.10 -7.22
CA GLY A 156 -10.71 35.54 -7.48
C GLY A 156 -10.16 36.42 -6.34
N LYS A 157 -9.69 35.80 -5.24
CA LYS A 157 -9.15 36.53 -4.09
C LYS A 157 -7.72 36.98 -4.35
N LYS A 158 -7.42 38.25 -4.00
CA LYS A 158 -6.03 38.73 -4.04
C LYS A 158 -5.26 38.24 -2.83
N GLY A 159 -3.98 37.83 -3.00
CA GLY A 159 -3.10 37.47 -1.90
C GLY A 159 -2.08 36.38 -2.21
N LEU A 160 -2.52 35.25 -2.78
CA LEU A 160 -1.61 34.18 -3.19
C LEU A 160 -1.41 34.22 -4.70
N SER A 161 -0.17 34.30 -5.17
CA SER A 161 0.12 34.51 -6.60
C SER A 161 0.27 33.19 -7.35
N SER A 162 1.45 32.63 -7.41
CA SER A 162 1.75 31.43 -8.20
C SER A 162 1.52 30.15 -7.40
N ILE A 163 1.02 29.11 -8.08
CA ILE A 163 0.86 27.78 -7.48
C ILE A 163 2.16 27.00 -7.67
N ASN A 164 2.70 26.45 -6.58
CA ASN A 164 3.82 25.53 -6.57
C ASN A 164 3.32 24.13 -6.26
N VAL A 165 3.41 23.22 -7.23
CA VAL A 165 2.93 21.84 -7.10
C VAL A 165 4.07 20.97 -6.60
N VAL A 166 3.83 20.19 -5.54
CA VAL A 166 4.83 19.30 -4.91
C VAL A 166 4.31 17.87 -4.89
N PHE A 167 5.12 16.95 -5.40
CA PHE A 167 4.91 15.51 -5.24
C PHE A 167 5.98 14.90 -4.32
N ASP A 168 5.76 13.66 -3.87
CA ASP A 168 6.65 12.92 -2.98
C ASP A 168 8.00 12.59 -3.65
N ALA A 169 7.99 11.79 -4.73
CA ALA A 169 9.20 11.42 -5.46
C ALA A 169 8.93 11.35 -6.96
N ASN A 170 9.99 11.46 -7.75
CA ASN A 170 9.91 11.17 -9.18
C ASN A 170 9.54 9.71 -9.40
N ARG A 171 8.61 9.44 -10.35
CA ARG A 171 8.14 8.09 -10.69
C ARG A 171 7.47 7.33 -9.53
N SER A 172 6.92 8.08 -8.59
CA SER A 172 6.09 7.54 -7.51
C SER A 172 4.72 7.10 -8.03
N SER A 173 4.04 6.25 -7.25
CA SER A 173 2.65 5.90 -7.52
C SER A 173 1.71 7.10 -7.48
N THR A 174 2.03 8.10 -6.66
CA THR A 174 1.28 9.35 -6.54
C THR A 174 1.31 10.12 -7.86
N THR A 175 2.52 10.32 -8.42
CA THR A 175 2.70 11.00 -9.71
C THR A 175 2.01 10.22 -10.84
N ARG A 176 2.19 8.89 -10.88
CA ARG A 176 1.53 8.03 -11.87
C ARG A 176 0.00 8.13 -11.77
N PHE A 177 -0.57 8.02 -10.56
CA PHE A 177 -2.02 8.14 -10.38
C PHE A 177 -2.56 9.48 -10.88
N VAL A 178 -1.86 10.58 -10.60
CA VAL A 178 -2.27 11.91 -11.08
C VAL A 178 -2.23 11.97 -12.60
N LEU A 179 -1.17 11.44 -13.23
CA LEU A 179 -1.08 11.39 -14.69
C LEU A 179 -2.21 10.57 -15.32
N ASP A 180 -2.49 9.39 -14.76
CA ASP A 180 -3.48 8.46 -15.32
C ASP A 180 -4.92 8.92 -15.06
N SER A 181 -5.23 9.31 -13.81
CA SER A 181 -6.60 9.48 -13.33
C SER A 181 -7.07 10.94 -13.22
N VAL A 182 -6.13 11.89 -13.16
CA VAL A 182 -6.49 13.33 -13.02
C VAL A 182 -6.20 14.09 -14.30
N THR A 183 -4.99 13.96 -14.86
CA THR A 183 -4.64 14.71 -16.09
C THR A 183 -4.88 13.91 -17.38
N HIS A 184 -5.25 12.61 -17.26
CA HIS A 184 -5.54 11.71 -18.39
C HIS A 184 -4.41 11.67 -19.43
N GLY A 185 -3.17 11.56 -18.94
CA GLY A 185 -1.96 11.50 -19.76
C GLY A 185 -1.41 12.87 -20.20
N ALA A 186 -2.08 13.98 -19.89
CA ALA A 186 -1.51 15.29 -20.16
C ALA A 186 -0.29 15.55 -19.26
N PRO A 187 0.82 16.09 -19.81
CA PRO A 187 2.06 16.26 -19.07
C PRO A 187 1.90 17.27 -17.93
N LEU A 188 2.63 17.02 -16.83
CA LEU A 188 2.66 17.95 -15.71
C LEU A 188 3.41 19.22 -16.07
N THR A 189 3.00 20.34 -15.46
CA THR A 189 3.67 21.64 -15.64
C THR A 189 5.11 21.61 -15.16
N SER A 190 5.98 22.46 -15.73
CA SER A 190 7.35 22.64 -15.28
C SER A 190 7.48 23.24 -13.85
N ARG A 191 6.39 23.68 -13.26
CA ARG A 191 6.33 24.16 -11.86
C ARG A 191 6.11 23.03 -10.85
N VAL A 192 6.04 21.78 -11.31
CA VAL A 192 6.03 20.60 -10.44
C VAL A 192 7.45 20.28 -10.02
N PHE A 193 7.65 20.05 -8.75
CA PHE A 193 8.90 19.50 -8.24
C PHE A 193 8.63 18.32 -7.28
N ALA A 194 9.58 17.40 -7.25
CA ALA A 194 9.55 16.26 -6.36
C ALA A 194 10.30 16.60 -5.07
N ALA A 195 9.67 16.37 -3.93
CA ALA A 195 10.34 16.37 -2.65
C ALA A 195 11.19 15.09 -2.49
N THR A 196 12.11 15.10 -1.55
CA THR A 196 12.96 13.93 -1.27
C THR A 196 12.21 12.82 -0.52
N SER A 197 11.06 13.13 0.07
CA SER A 197 10.21 12.20 0.83
C SER A 197 8.85 12.82 1.13
N ASN A 198 7.88 12.01 1.55
CA ASN A 198 6.57 12.50 2.00
C ASN A 198 6.66 13.46 3.21
N PRO A 199 7.49 13.22 4.27
CA PRO A 199 7.74 14.21 5.31
C PRO A 199 8.25 15.54 4.77
N ALA A 200 9.22 15.54 3.87
CA ALA A 200 9.76 16.75 3.26
C ALA A 200 8.71 17.52 2.45
N LEU A 201 7.81 16.81 1.75
CA LEU A 201 6.66 17.41 1.06
C LEU A 201 5.75 18.14 2.05
N LEU A 202 5.38 17.49 3.14
CA LEU A 202 4.49 18.04 4.17
C LEU A 202 5.10 19.28 4.85
N ASP A 203 6.38 19.23 5.16
CA ASP A 203 7.12 20.38 5.74
C ASP A 203 7.24 21.53 4.73
N TYR A 204 7.44 21.24 3.45
CA TYR A 204 7.45 22.27 2.40
C TYR A 204 6.09 22.97 2.30
N VAL A 205 4.99 22.20 2.21
CA VAL A 205 3.65 22.77 2.15
C VAL A 205 3.32 23.59 3.40
N ALA A 206 3.73 23.13 4.57
CA ALA A 206 3.53 23.85 5.84
C ALA A 206 4.19 25.23 5.87
N THR A 207 5.30 25.42 5.17
CA THR A 207 6.11 26.64 5.18
C THR A 207 5.90 27.54 3.96
N HIS A 208 5.21 27.05 2.91
CA HIS A 208 5.01 27.80 1.66
C HIS A 208 3.51 28.03 1.39
N PRO A 209 2.99 29.27 1.61
CA PRO A 209 1.56 29.58 1.49
C PRO A 209 0.92 29.23 0.12
N SER A 210 1.69 29.29 -0.96
CA SER A 210 1.22 29.03 -2.33
C SER A 210 1.36 27.57 -2.76
N ALA A 211 1.91 26.70 -1.90
CA ALA A 211 2.15 25.31 -2.25
C ALA A 211 0.87 24.46 -2.21
N ILE A 212 0.79 23.53 -3.14
CA ILE A 212 -0.15 22.41 -3.16
C ILE A 212 0.64 21.11 -3.22
N GLY A 213 0.38 20.19 -2.28
CA GLY A 213 1.04 18.89 -2.22
C GLY A 213 0.05 17.75 -2.45
N VAL A 214 0.56 16.62 -2.95
CA VAL A 214 -0.21 15.38 -3.11
C VAL A 214 0.48 14.29 -2.31
N VAL A 215 -0.23 13.70 -1.33
CA VAL A 215 0.32 12.73 -0.39
C VAL A 215 -0.68 11.58 -0.14
N GLY A 216 -0.20 10.37 0.12
CA GLY A 216 -1.06 9.28 0.58
C GLY A 216 -1.70 9.62 1.92
N VAL A 217 -2.99 9.33 2.09
CA VAL A 217 -3.74 9.69 3.31
C VAL A 217 -3.15 9.06 4.57
N ASN A 218 -2.49 7.90 4.45
CA ASN A 218 -1.87 7.21 5.57
C ASN A 218 -0.75 8.01 6.27
N TRP A 219 -0.21 9.05 5.65
CA TRP A 219 0.78 9.96 6.26
C TRP A 219 0.18 10.95 7.26
N ILE A 220 -1.14 11.16 7.21
CA ILE A 220 -1.84 12.22 7.97
C ILE A 220 -3.15 11.74 8.64
N SER A 221 -3.50 10.47 8.53
CA SER A 221 -4.81 9.97 8.98
C SER A 221 -4.78 9.14 10.26
N ASP A 222 -3.65 8.57 10.62
CA ASP A 222 -3.53 7.76 11.84
C ASP A 222 -3.55 8.65 13.08
N ARG A 223 -4.64 8.59 13.83
CA ARG A 223 -4.84 9.40 15.05
C ARG A 223 -4.08 8.87 16.26
N ASP A 224 -3.65 7.62 16.20
CA ASP A 224 -2.87 6.96 17.27
C ASP A 224 -1.35 7.14 17.03
N ASP A 225 -0.93 7.60 15.84
CA ASP A 225 0.48 7.90 15.51
C ASP A 225 0.78 9.40 15.75
N PRO A 226 1.64 9.74 16.73
CA PRO A 226 2.06 11.12 16.98
C PRO A 226 2.70 11.81 15.76
N THR A 227 3.38 11.05 14.89
CA THR A 227 4.03 11.58 13.68
C THR A 227 2.97 12.00 12.66
N ALA A 228 2.00 11.14 12.38
CA ALA A 228 0.89 11.45 11.49
C ALA A 228 0.08 12.65 11.99
N MET A 229 -0.19 12.71 13.29
CA MET A 229 -0.87 13.86 13.93
C MET A 229 -0.07 15.14 13.82
N THR A 230 1.25 15.09 13.97
CA THR A 230 2.12 16.26 13.78
C THR A 230 2.02 16.78 12.35
N PHE A 231 2.05 15.91 11.35
CA PHE A 231 1.89 16.30 9.95
C PHE A 231 0.49 16.83 9.65
N ALA A 232 -0.57 16.15 10.12
CA ALA A 232 -1.95 16.60 9.95
C ALA A 232 -2.18 18.02 10.52
N ASN A 233 -1.52 18.35 11.63
CA ASN A 233 -1.62 19.66 12.26
C ASN A 233 -0.84 20.77 11.51
N LYS A 234 0.15 20.43 10.67
CA LYS A 234 0.95 21.41 9.92
C LYS A 234 0.25 21.90 8.65
N VAL A 235 -0.61 21.09 8.04
CA VAL A 235 -1.23 21.37 6.74
C VAL A 235 -2.75 21.43 6.84
N ARG A 236 -3.40 21.85 5.76
CA ARG A 236 -4.84 21.76 5.57
C ARG A 236 -5.11 20.74 4.46
N VAL A 237 -5.99 19.77 4.72
CA VAL A 237 -6.49 18.85 3.70
C VAL A 237 -7.61 19.52 2.94
N ALA A 238 -7.48 19.60 1.61
CA ALA A 238 -8.53 20.12 0.73
C ALA A 238 -9.66 19.08 0.61
N SER A 239 -10.88 19.58 0.46
CA SER A 239 -12.04 18.77 0.10
C SER A 239 -12.21 18.77 -1.42
N ILE A 240 -12.46 17.59 -1.99
CA ILE A 240 -12.42 17.36 -3.44
C ILE A 240 -13.78 16.87 -3.93
N THR A 241 -14.16 17.28 -5.14
CA THR A 241 -15.33 16.75 -5.83
C THR A 241 -15.06 16.51 -7.31
N SER A 242 -15.73 15.53 -7.89
CA SER A 242 -15.77 15.29 -9.34
C SER A 242 -16.99 15.94 -10.02
N ARG A 243 -17.92 16.53 -9.25
CA ARG A 243 -19.13 17.14 -9.81
C ARG A 243 -18.80 18.38 -10.62
N PRO A 244 -19.39 18.58 -11.82
CA PRO A 244 -19.07 19.73 -12.67
C PRO A 244 -19.60 21.06 -12.14
N ASN A 245 -20.74 21.06 -11.43
CA ASN A 245 -21.36 22.24 -10.81
C ASN A 245 -21.62 21.98 -9.32
N PRO A 246 -20.55 21.94 -8.49
CA PRO A 246 -20.67 21.47 -7.12
C PRO A 246 -21.32 22.49 -6.20
N LYS A 247 -22.14 21.97 -5.27
CA LYS A 247 -22.60 22.71 -4.09
C LYS A 247 -21.57 22.56 -2.97
N PRO A 248 -21.60 23.40 -1.91
CA PRO A 248 -20.67 23.30 -0.80
C PRO A 248 -20.58 21.91 -0.14
N ASN A 249 -21.70 21.17 -0.08
CA ASN A 249 -21.76 19.82 0.50
C ASN A 249 -21.24 18.71 -0.45
N ASP A 250 -20.93 19.00 -1.69
CA ASP A 250 -20.40 18.04 -2.66
C ASP A 250 -18.90 17.81 -2.51
N TYR A 251 -18.23 18.64 -1.71
CA TYR A 251 -16.80 18.52 -1.48
C TYR A 251 -16.52 17.63 -0.28
N ILE A 252 -15.75 16.57 -0.51
CA ILE A 252 -15.45 15.54 0.49
C ILE A 252 -13.94 15.39 0.71
N GLN A 253 -13.57 14.97 1.92
CA GLN A 253 -12.20 14.64 2.28
C GLN A 253 -11.97 13.10 2.20
N PRO A 254 -10.71 12.62 2.17
CA PRO A 254 -10.40 11.19 2.04
C PRO A 254 -10.65 10.40 3.34
N TYR A 255 -11.83 10.56 3.95
CA TYR A 255 -12.23 9.73 5.08
C TYR A 255 -12.64 8.33 4.63
N GLN A 256 -12.45 7.32 5.48
CA GLN A 256 -12.76 5.93 5.19
C GLN A 256 -14.16 5.70 4.58
N ALA A 257 -15.16 6.42 5.06
CA ALA A 257 -16.53 6.31 4.55
C ALA A 257 -16.65 6.65 3.06
N TYR A 258 -15.80 7.56 2.55
CA TYR A 258 -15.76 7.95 1.15
C TYR A 258 -14.77 7.14 0.32
N LEU A 259 -13.85 6.41 0.95
CA LEU A 259 -12.96 5.46 0.25
C LEU A 259 -13.70 4.18 -0.14
N ALA A 260 -14.76 3.80 0.60
CA ALA A 260 -15.59 2.65 0.27
C ALA A 260 -16.29 2.85 -1.08
N GLU A 261 -16.24 1.82 -1.93
CA GLU A 261 -16.93 1.83 -3.21
C GLU A 261 -18.44 1.76 -3.00
N LYS A 262 -19.16 2.71 -3.59
CA LYS A 262 -20.62 2.72 -3.65
C LYS A 262 -21.04 2.15 -5.00
N THR A 263 -22.04 1.29 -4.97
CA THR A 263 -22.60 0.75 -6.20
C THR A 263 -23.38 1.83 -6.96
N PRO A 264 -23.57 1.68 -8.28
CA PRO A 264 -24.40 2.62 -9.05
C PRO A 264 -25.80 2.79 -8.47
N GLU A 265 -26.38 1.70 -7.92
CA GLU A 265 -27.70 1.69 -7.30
C GLU A 265 -27.71 2.53 -6.02
N GLN A 266 -26.67 2.42 -5.18
CA GLN A 266 -26.54 3.24 -3.97
C GLN A 266 -26.40 4.72 -4.30
N LEU A 267 -25.60 5.05 -5.31
CA LEU A 267 -25.42 6.43 -5.78
C LEU A 267 -26.69 7.02 -6.41
N ALA A 268 -27.52 6.17 -7.05
CA ALA A 268 -28.80 6.58 -7.61
C ALA A 268 -29.87 6.82 -6.53
N GLN A 269 -29.82 6.06 -5.43
CA GLN A 269 -30.79 6.18 -4.32
C GLN A 269 -30.50 7.37 -3.40
N ASP A 270 -29.24 7.74 -3.24
CA ASP A 270 -28.80 8.84 -2.39
C ASP A 270 -27.88 9.80 -3.16
N PRO A 271 -28.42 10.93 -3.64
CA PRO A 271 -27.65 11.94 -4.37
C PRO A 271 -26.52 12.58 -3.57
N ASP A 272 -26.58 12.51 -2.22
CA ASP A 272 -25.53 13.04 -1.35
C ASP A 272 -24.37 12.04 -1.17
N LEU A 273 -24.59 10.78 -1.55
CA LEU A 273 -23.57 9.74 -1.49
C LEU A 273 -22.52 9.92 -2.58
N GLN A 274 -21.25 9.84 -2.23
CA GLN A 274 -20.14 10.02 -3.16
C GLN A 274 -18.98 9.08 -2.86
N ASN A 275 -18.23 8.74 -3.89
CA ASN A 275 -16.91 8.13 -3.77
C ASN A 275 -15.84 9.24 -3.76
N TYR A 276 -14.82 9.10 -2.91
CA TYR A 276 -13.68 10.00 -2.99
C TYR A 276 -12.98 9.86 -4.35
N PRO A 277 -12.82 10.95 -5.13
CA PRO A 277 -12.34 10.83 -6.50
C PRO A 277 -10.90 10.34 -6.65
N LEU A 278 -10.05 10.60 -5.63
CA LEU A 278 -8.62 10.27 -5.66
C LEU A 278 -8.33 9.02 -4.83
N ARG A 279 -9.22 8.04 -4.84
CA ARG A 279 -9.03 6.74 -4.19
C ARG A 279 -8.26 5.78 -5.09
N ARG A 280 -7.45 4.90 -4.49
CA ARG A 280 -6.68 3.88 -5.21
C ARG A 280 -6.60 2.58 -4.40
N ASN A 281 -6.50 1.47 -5.11
CA ASN A 281 -6.28 0.18 -4.46
C ASN A 281 -4.82 0.03 -4.03
N LEU A 282 -4.60 -0.84 -3.04
CA LEU A 282 -3.29 -1.25 -2.58
C LEU A 282 -3.17 -2.77 -2.69
N TYR A 283 -2.07 -3.24 -3.28
CA TYR A 283 -1.84 -4.65 -3.57
C TYR A 283 -0.52 -5.14 -3.00
N ILE A 284 -0.50 -6.42 -2.60
CA ILE A 284 0.70 -7.22 -2.49
C ILE A 284 0.78 -8.11 -3.72
N ILE A 285 1.90 -8.06 -4.43
CA ILE A 285 2.20 -8.96 -5.53
C ILE A 285 3.34 -9.88 -5.09
N SER A 286 3.08 -11.19 -5.10
CA SER A 286 4.05 -12.22 -4.72
C SER A 286 4.51 -13.00 -5.94
N ARG A 287 5.83 -13.22 -6.05
CA ARG A 287 6.43 -14.13 -7.02
C ARG A 287 6.88 -15.46 -6.39
N GLU A 288 6.51 -15.75 -5.13
CA GLU A 288 6.85 -17.02 -4.50
C GLU A 288 6.22 -18.20 -5.23
N ALA A 289 7.04 -19.16 -5.65
CA ALA A 289 6.58 -20.39 -6.30
C ALA A 289 5.95 -21.38 -5.30
N ARG A 290 6.34 -21.32 -4.05
CA ARG A 290 5.82 -22.11 -2.92
C ARG A 290 5.46 -21.22 -1.75
N ALA A 291 4.62 -21.71 -0.86
CA ALA A 291 4.29 -20.99 0.37
C ALA A 291 5.52 -20.88 1.28
N GLY A 292 6.02 -19.67 1.46
CA GLY A 292 7.12 -19.32 2.33
C GLY A 292 6.73 -18.15 3.25
N LEU A 293 7.73 -17.46 3.82
CA LEU A 293 7.50 -16.34 4.74
C LEU A 293 6.79 -15.17 4.07
N GLY A 294 7.04 -14.93 2.79
CA GLY A 294 6.33 -13.90 2.02
C GLY A 294 4.83 -14.20 1.92
N THR A 295 4.45 -15.45 1.63
CA THR A 295 3.05 -15.88 1.66
C THR A 295 2.44 -15.71 3.05
N GLY A 296 3.19 -16.01 4.11
CA GLY A 296 2.75 -15.81 5.49
C GLY A 296 2.50 -14.35 5.83
N PHE A 297 3.43 -13.46 5.46
CA PHE A 297 3.28 -12.03 5.65
C PHE A 297 2.10 -11.46 4.83
N ALA A 298 1.97 -11.82 3.56
CA ALA A 298 0.84 -11.38 2.73
C ALA A 298 -0.52 -11.84 3.30
N SER A 299 -0.58 -13.09 3.81
CA SER A 299 -1.77 -13.62 4.47
C SER A 299 -2.10 -12.91 5.78
N PHE A 300 -1.07 -12.52 6.56
CA PHE A 300 -1.26 -11.72 7.77
C PHE A 300 -1.85 -10.35 7.43
N VAL A 301 -1.27 -9.65 6.45
CA VAL A 301 -1.73 -8.32 6.02
C VAL A 301 -3.18 -8.36 5.50
N ALA A 302 -3.52 -9.37 4.70
CA ALA A 302 -4.88 -9.59 4.20
C ALA A 302 -5.84 -10.17 5.26
N GLY A 303 -5.30 -10.72 6.35
CA GLY A 303 -6.07 -11.32 7.44
C GLY A 303 -6.60 -10.31 8.46
N LYS A 304 -7.35 -10.80 9.44
CA LYS A 304 -8.05 -9.97 10.45
C LYS A 304 -7.14 -8.93 11.12
N ASN A 305 -5.96 -9.33 11.57
CA ASN A 305 -5.06 -8.43 12.29
C ASN A 305 -4.51 -7.31 11.40
N GLY A 306 -4.05 -7.66 10.19
CA GLY A 306 -3.58 -6.68 9.21
C GLY A 306 -4.69 -5.73 8.77
N GLN A 307 -5.90 -6.22 8.56
CA GLN A 307 -7.04 -5.40 8.17
C GLN A 307 -7.49 -4.43 9.28
N LEU A 308 -7.35 -4.82 10.56
CA LEU A 308 -7.58 -3.91 11.69
C LEU A 308 -6.55 -2.77 11.73
N ILE A 309 -5.29 -3.02 11.34
CA ILE A 309 -4.26 -1.98 11.24
C ILE A 309 -4.66 -0.98 10.14
N PHE A 310 -5.09 -1.44 8.95
CA PHE A 310 -5.62 -0.56 7.91
C PHE A 310 -6.76 0.32 8.44
N GLN A 311 -7.71 -0.28 9.14
CA GLN A 311 -8.85 0.44 9.69
C GLN A 311 -8.44 1.54 10.69
N LYS A 312 -7.50 1.24 11.58
CA LYS A 312 -6.99 2.21 12.56
C LYS A 312 -6.22 3.36 11.91
N SER A 313 -5.44 3.06 10.89
CA SER A 313 -4.65 4.07 10.16
C SER A 313 -5.47 4.94 9.21
N GLY A 314 -6.81 4.83 9.22
CA GLY A 314 -7.68 5.68 8.41
C GLY A 314 -7.85 5.22 6.95
N LEU A 315 -7.22 4.09 6.55
CA LEU A 315 -7.42 3.47 5.25
C LEU A 315 -8.60 2.50 5.27
N LEU A 316 -9.14 2.18 4.09
CA LEU A 316 -10.21 1.20 4.01
C LEU A 316 -9.62 -0.22 3.84
N PRO A 317 -9.94 -1.17 4.74
CA PRO A 317 -9.58 -2.57 4.59
C PRO A 317 -10.19 -3.20 3.32
N ALA A 318 -9.43 -4.06 2.62
CA ALA A 318 -9.92 -4.72 1.41
C ALA A 318 -10.97 -5.81 1.68
N GLN A 319 -10.93 -6.43 2.86
CA GLN A 319 -11.76 -7.59 3.25
C GLN A 319 -12.89 -7.24 4.21
N MET A 320 -12.94 -6.02 4.73
CA MET A 320 -13.97 -5.59 5.68
C MET A 320 -14.96 -4.65 4.98
N GLN A 321 -16.26 -4.93 5.13
CA GLN A 321 -17.28 -4.00 4.69
C GLN A 321 -17.29 -2.79 5.63
N ALA A 322 -17.20 -1.58 5.08
CA ALA A 322 -17.39 -0.35 5.86
C ALA A 322 -18.86 -0.31 6.34
N ARG A 323 -19.11 -0.38 7.66
CA ARG A 323 -20.42 -0.07 8.22
C ARG A 323 -20.59 1.45 8.18
N ILE A 324 -21.39 1.93 7.25
CA ILE A 324 -21.86 3.32 7.25
C ILE A 324 -22.99 3.39 8.27
N ILE A 325 -22.71 3.99 9.42
CA ILE A 325 -23.75 4.32 10.40
C ILE A 325 -24.29 5.68 9.99
N THR A 326 -25.44 5.70 9.32
CA THR A 326 -26.20 6.93 9.10
C THR A 326 -26.83 7.33 10.42
N THR A 327 -26.31 8.35 11.09
CA THR A 327 -27.02 8.98 12.20
C THR A 327 -28.23 9.69 11.63
N PRO A 328 -29.47 9.44 12.14
CA PRO A 328 -30.62 10.23 11.74
C PRO A 328 -30.31 11.71 12.01
N LYS A 329 -30.57 12.57 11.04
CA LYS A 329 -30.60 14.02 11.28
C LYS A 329 -31.70 14.27 12.30
N LEU A 330 -31.36 14.74 13.52
CA LEU A 330 -32.30 15.28 14.52
C LEU A 330 -32.93 16.57 13.99
#